data_982e2a747c74b151f2a4cb1516ae862d
#
_entry.id   982e2a747c74b151f2a4cb1516ae862d
#
_cell.length_a   1.000
_cell.length_b   1.000
_cell.length_c   1.000
_cell.angle_alpha   90.00
_cell.angle_beta   90.00
_cell.angle_gamma   90.00
#
_symmetry.space_group_name_H-M   'P 1'
#
loop_
_entity.id
_entity.type
_entity.pdbx_description
1 polymer ?
#
loop_
_entity_poly.entity_id
_entity_poly.type
_entity_poly.pdbx_seq_one_letter_code
_entity_poly.pdbx_strand_id
1 'polypeptide(L)'
;MSADTSAVTNMTASLNILQKPAALPSYVSTRNACKLCAPLGASLVFRGIEGAVPFLHGSLGCATYMRRYIISHFREPMDIAASGFSESSAIFGGGENLRRGLQNVTAQYKPSMIGVATTCLCETIGEDVAAMVREYALSESQDGRTEGNAPQLVHVSTPSYSGTHVDGFHAAVRSVVETLATPEATSHHHVNFFPGMVSAADLRYLKEIAEDFEIPSIVLPDYSETLDGPALDAYQKIPAGGTPIQGIRSAAGARASIEFGRTVRERDTAAAFLERTFGVRAHRLGLPIGINETDRFFSTLEKFADRPVSRKHELERGRLIDSYVDGHKYVFGKRAIVYGEEDLVVGMAALLAEIGIIPVLCASGGKSGALRQAIAEVAPRSPEVTEVCDDTDFMSIGEKAKLLKPDLLIGNSKGYGIARDLGIPLVRVGFPIHDRIGGQRILHLGYRGTQQLFDRIVNALLEYKQQTAEIGYSYM
;
A
#
# COMPACT_ATOMS: atom_id res chain seq x y z
N MET A 1 50.41 -14.46 -73.52
CA MET A 1 49.12 -14.90 -74.07
C MET A 1 48.27 -15.37 -72.89
N SER A 2 47.09 -14.75 -72.76
CA SER A 2 45.90 -15.09 -72.04
C SER A 2 46.08 -15.45 -70.51
N ALA A 3 45.82 -14.58 -69.57
CA ALA A 3 44.55 -14.22 -69.04
C ALA A 3 43.81 -15.41 -68.42
N ASP A 4 43.77 -15.47 -67.13
CA ASP A 4 42.48 -15.75 -66.51
C ASP A 4 42.36 -15.10 -65.17
N THR A 5 41.45 -14.16 -65.16
CA THR A 5 40.90 -13.48 -64.01
C THR A 5 39.69 -14.28 -63.55
N SER A 6 39.56 -14.53 -62.26
CA SER A 6 38.31 -14.59 -61.53
C SER A 6 38.38 -15.61 -60.41
N ALA A 7 38.40 -15.15 -59.23
CA ALA A 7 37.63 -15.74 -58.13
C ALA A 7 37.68 -14.76 -56.96
N VAL A 8 36.89 -13.70 -57.02
CA VAL A 8 36.45 -12.99 -55.84
C VAL A 8 35.40 -13.84 -55.17
N THR A 9 35.82 -14.61 -54.23
CA THR A 9 34.92 -15.42 -53.41
C THR A 9 34.23 -14.55 -52.38
N ASN A 10 32.96 -14.34 -52.54
CA ASN A 10 32.01 -13.79 -51.60
C ASN A 10 32.08 -14.54 -50.24
N MET A 11 32.74 -13.98 -49.26
CA MET A 11 32.50 -14.31 -47.88
C MET A 11 31.29 -13.50 -47.38
N THR A 12 30.12 -14.02 -47.67
CA THR A 12 28.91 -13.62 -46.96
C THR A 12 29.02 -14.15 -45.55
N ALA A 13 29.31 -13.23 -44.63
CA ALA A 13 29.22 -13.46 -43.20
C ALA A 13 27.80 -13.90 -42.87
N SER A 14 27.63 -15.12 -42.40
CA SER A 14 26.42 -15.63 -41.81
C SER A 14 26.16 -14.81 -40.56
N LEU A 15 25.27 -13.83 -40.64
CA LEU A 15 24.65 -13.17 -39.52
C LEU A 15 23.94 -14.25 -38.70
N ASN A 16 24.54 -14.59 -37.56
CA ASN A 16 23.88 -15.32 -36.52
C ASN A 16 22.61 -14.54 -36.12
N ILE A 17 21.49 -14.97 -36.63
CA ILE A 17 20.18 -14.60 -36.15
C ILE A 17 20.15 -15.10 -34.73
N LEU A 18 20.35 -14.18 -33.79
CA LEU A 18 20.03 -14.37 -32.37
C LEU A 18 18.58 -14.84 -32.34
N GLN A 19 18.37 -16.13 -32.17
CA GLN A 19 17.06 -16.67 -31.87
C GLN A 19 16.50 -15.89 -30.70
N LYS A 20 15.45 -15.12 -30.95
CA LYS A 20 14.63 -14.54 -29.85
C LYS A 20 14.34 -15.69 -28.91
N PRO A 21 14.62 -15.50 -27.58
CA PRO A 21 14.23 -16.52 -26.61
C PRO A 21 12.76 -16.82 -26.83
N ALA A 22 12.44 -18.13 -26.90
CA ALA A 22 11.07 -18.62 -27.09
C ALA A 22 10.17 -17.83 -26.14
N ALA A 23 9.08 -17.26 -26.67
CA ALA A 23 8.10 -16.54 -25.87
C ALA A 23 7.70 -17.46 -24.73
N LEU A 24 7.94 -17.03 -23.48
CA LEU A 24 7.49 -17.74 -22.30
C LEU A 24 6.00 -18.02 -22.46
N PRO A 25 5.51 -19.21 -22.08
CA PRO A 25 4.11 -19.54 -22.23
C PRO A 25 3.27 -18.45 -21.58
N SER A 26 2.19 -18.05 -22.22
CA SER A 26 1.28 -16.97 -21.77
C SER A 26 0.61 -17.24 -20.41
N TYR A 27 0.85 -18.41 -19.85
CA TYR A 27 0.39 -18.85 -18.54
C TYR A 27 1.59 -19.21 -17.67
N VAL A 28 1.82 -18.39 -16.64
CA VAL A 28 2.76 -18.70 -15.56
C VAL A 28 1.95 -18.94 -14.30
N SER A 29 2.02 -20.14 -13.72
CA SER A 29 1.40 -20.39 -12.43
C SER A 29 2.15 -19.60 -11.37
N THR A 30 1.46 -18.63 -10.76
CA THR A 30 2.03 -17.80 -9.71
C THR A 30 2.36 -18.65 -8.48
N ARG A 31 3.62 -18.65 -8.07
CA ARG A 31 4.07 -19.34 -6.85
C ARG A 31 4.45 -18.32 -5.78
N ASN A 32 3.63 -18.23 -4.72
CA ASN A 32 3.85 -17.28 -3.65
C ASN A 32 3.88 -15.82 -4.17
N ALA A 33 2.73 -15.35 -4.67
CA ALA A 33 2.59 -14.03 -5.27
C ALA A 33 3.13 -12.90 -4.37
N CYS A 34 3.78 -11.90 -4.97
CA CYS A 34 4.21 -10.67 -4.28
C CYS A 34 3.02 -9.72 -4.07
N LYS A 35 1.83 -10.26 -3.83
CA LYS A 35 0.57 -9.54 -3.59
C LYS A 35 -0.36 -10.33 -2.67
N LEU A 36 -1.42 -9.67 -2.20
CA LEU A 36 -2.53 -10.26 -1.47
C LEU A 36 -3.85 -9.91 -2.19
N CYS A 37 -4.94 -10.53 -1.74
CA CYS A 37 -6.26 -10.38 -2.37
C CYS A 37 -6.84 -8.97 -2.15
N ALA A 38 -7.55 -8.44 -3.15
CA ALA A 38 -8.15 -7.11 -3.12
C ALA A 38 -9.10 -6.85 -1.92
N PRO A 39 -9.97 -7.80 -1.49
CA PRO A 39 -10.84 -7.57 -0.34
C PRO A 39 -10.10 -7.32 0.99
N LEU A 40 -8.82 -7.73 1.10
CA LEU A 40 -8.02 -7.44 2.28
C LEU A 40 -7.78 -5.93 2.42
N GLY A 41 -7.42 -5.26 1.32
CA GLY A 41 -7.23 -3.81 1.32
C GLY A 41 -8.51 -3.06 1.66
N ALA A 42 -9.65 -3.47 1.10
CA ALA A 42 -10.96 -2.91 1.46
C ALA A 42 -11.28 -3.11 2.96
N SER A 43 -10.99 -4.29 3.50
CA SER A 43 -11.20 -4.57 4.94
C SER A 43 -10.35 -3.66 5.83
N LEU A 44 -9.12 -3.33 5.43
CA LEU A 44 -8.27 -2.37 6.14
C LEU A 44 -8.87 -0.97 6.12
N VAL A 45 -9.36 -0.52 4.97
CA VAL A 45 -10.02 0.80 4.84
C VAL A 45 -11.23 0.89 5.75
N PHE A 46 -12.12 -0.10 5.71
CA PHE A 46 -13.31 -0.09 6.55
C PHE A 46 -12.97 -0.13 8.04
N ARG A 47 -11.91 -0.85 8.42
CA ARG A 47 -11.43 -0.85 9.80
C ARG A 47 -10.87 0.51 10.25
N GLY A 48 -10.42 1.33 9.32
CA GLY A 48 -9.94 2.70 9.55
C GLY A 48 -11.05 3.76 9.57
N ILE A 49 -12.33 3.36 9.63
CA ILE A 49 -13.49 4.28 9.72
C ILE A 49 -14.19 4.07 11.05
N GLU A 50 -14.55 5.15 11.72
CA GLU A 50 -15.20 5.14 13.04
C GLU A 50 -16.49 4.32 13.04
N GLY A 51 -16.57 3.36 13.95
CA GLY A 51 -17.77 2.53 14.13
C GLY A 51 -18.04 1.57 12.97
N ALA A 52 -17.11 1.36 12.05
CA ALA A 52 -17.34 0.52 10.88
C ALA A 52 -17.03 -0.95 11.11
N VAL A 53 -17.78 -1.81 10.41
CA VAL A 53 -17.55 -3.26 10.35
C VAL A 53 -17.33 -3.68 8.91
N PRO A 54 -16.17 -4.31 8.59
CA PRO A 54 -15.94 -4.94 7.29
C PRO A 54 -16.83 -6.16 7.09
N PHE A 55 -17.43 -6.27 5.91
CA PHE A 55 -18.28 -7.38 5.51
C PHE A 55 -17.86 -7.90 4.13
N LEU A 56 -17.56 -9.19 4.03
CA LEU A 56 -17.23 -9.83 2.75
C LEU A 56 -18.43 -10.58 2.19
N HIS A 57 -18.84 -10.18 1.00
CA HIS A 57 -19.87 -10.93 0.28
C HIS A 57 -19.25 -12.07 -0.52
N GLY A 58 -19.43 -13.29 -0.03
CA GLY A 58 -18.86 -14.50 -0.60
C GLY A 58 -18.53 -15.59 0.43
N SER A 59 -17.43 -16.31 0.19
CA SER A 59 -17.03 -17.47 0.99
C SER A 59 -16.46 -17.08 2.37
N LEU A 60 -16.78 -17.88 3.41
CA LEU A 60 -16.20 -17.77 4.76
C LEU A 60 -14.65 -17.92 4.76
N GLY A 61 -14.13 -18.74 3.85
CA GLY A 61 -12.69 -18.95 3.70
C GLY A 61 -11.94 -17.66 3.39
N CYS A 62 -12.53 -16.77 2.57
CA CYS A 62 -11.94 -15.47 2.26
C CYS A 62 -11.82 -14.60 3.53
N ALA A 63 -12.86 -14.49 4.34
CA ALA A 63 -12.82 -13.75 5.59
C ALA A 63 -11.75 -14.27 6.55
N THR A 64 -11.66 -15.61 6.70
CA THR A 64 -10.63 -16.25 7.54
C THR A 64 -9.21 -15.93 7.04
N TYR A 65 -9.00 -15.99 5.72
CA TYR A 65 -7.71 -15.66 5.10
C TYR A 65 -7.31 -14.20 5.35
N MET A 66 -8.23 -13.23 5.13
CA MET A 66 -7.96 -11.81 5.36
C MET A 66 -7.64 -11.54 6.84
N ARG A 67 -8.46 -12.07 7.76
CA ARG A 67 -8.23 -11.94 9.20
C ARG A 67 -6.86 -12.45 9.61
N ARG A 68 -6.45 -13.61 9.11
CA ARG A 68 -5.13 -14.20 9.42
C ARG A 68 -3.99 -13.24 9.09
N TYR A 69 -3.99 -12.62 7.89
CA TYR A 69 -2.92 -11.73 7.49
C TYR A 69 -2.92 -10.42 8.27
N ILE A 70 -4.09 -9.83 8.49
CA ILE A 70 -4.22 -8.59 9.26
C ILE A 70 -3.79 -8.81 10.71
N ILE A 71 -4.34 -9.84 11.38
CA ILE A 71 -3.99 -10.16 12.78
C ILE A 71 -2.49 -10.50 12.91
N SER A 72 -1.91 -11.23 11.96
CA SER A 72 -0.50 -11.61 12.05
C SER A 72 0.45 -10.43 11.94
N HIS A 73 0.05 -9.34 11.26
CA HIS A 73 0.84 -8.11 11.12
C HIS A 73 0.59 -7.13 12.27
N PHE A 74 -0.67 -6.78 12.51
CA PHE A 74 -1.05 -5.76 13.48
C PHE A 74 -1.06 -6.25 14.92
N ARG A 75 -1.25 -7.56 15.13
CA ARG A 75 -1.39 -8.20 16.46
C ARG A 75 -2.63 -7.74 17.24
N GLU A 76 -3.60 -7.17 16.52
CA GLU A 76 -4.87 -6.73 17.07
C GLU A 76 -6.03 -7.63 16.61
N PRO A 77 -7.08 -7.79 17.43
CA PRO A 77 -8.28 -8.50 17.00
C PRO A 77 -8.90 -7.81 15.80
N MET A 78 -9.29 -8.60 14.80
CA MET A 78 -9.92 -8.10 13.57
C MET A 78 -11.15 -8.92 13.26
N ASP A 79 -12.32 -8.33 13.41
CA ASP A 79 -13.56 -8.93 12.95
C ASP A 79 -13.85 -8.53 11.50
N ILE A 80 -14.10 -9.55 10.69
CA ILE A 80 -14.59 -9.42 9.32
C ILE A 80 -15.82 -10.33 9.22
N ALA A 81 -16.98 -9.73 9.02
CA ALA A 81 -18.19 -10.49 8.77
C ALA A 81 -18.20 -11.05 7.34
N ALA A 82 -18.98 -12.07 7.09
CA ALA A 82 -19.15 -12.63 5.75
C ALA A 82 -20.56 -13.18 5.54
N SER A 83 -21.04 -13.13 4.29
CA SER A 83 -22.36 -13.69 3.90
C SER A 83 -22.38 -15.21 3.91
N GLY A 84 -21.21 -15.87 3.81
CA GLY A 84 -21.09 -17.31 3.96
C GLY A 84 -21.69 -18.12 2.83
N PHE A 85 -21.19 -17.95 1.60
CA PHE A 85 -21.64 -18.74 0.44
C PHE A 85 -21.49 -20.23 0.68
N SER A 86 -22.59 -20.94 0.41
CA SER A 86 -22.64 -22.41 0.26
C SER A 86 -22.65 -22.79 -1.22
N GLU A 87 -22.65 -24.09 -1.53
CA GLU A 87 -22.82 -24.57 -2.91
C GLU A 87 -24.12 -24.06 -3.56
N SER A 88 -25.22 -24.02 -2.78
CA SER A 88 -26.49 -23.47 -3.27
C SER A 88 -26.39 -21.98 -3.59
N SER A 89 -25.72 -21.20 -2.76
CA SER A 89 -25.51 -19.76 -3.05
C SER A 89 -24.66 -19.52 -4.30
N ALA A 90 -23.70 -20.43 -4.59
CA ALA A 90 -22.90 -20.34 -5.81
C ALA A 90 -23.72 -20.63 -7.09
N ILE A 91 -24.82 -21.37 -6.99
CA ILE A 91 -25.70 -21.74 -8.11
C ILE A 91 -26.88 -20.78 -8.26
N PHE A 92 -27.54 -20.44 -7.14
CA PHE A 92 -28.80 -19.70 -7.13
C PHE A 92 -28.65 -18.22 -6.73
N GLY A 93 -27.43 -17.80 -6.41
CA GLY A 93 -27.14 -16.45 -5.93
C GLY A 93 -27.08 -16.35 -4.41
N GLY A 94 -26.35 -15.35 -3.92
CA GLY A 94 -26.09 -15.09 -2.51
C GLY A 94 -26.89 -13.92 -1.92
N GLY A 95 -27.86 -13.36 -2.62
CA GLY A 95 -28.61 -12.18 -2.18
C GLY A 95 -29.29 -12.35 -0.83
N GLU A 96 -29.91 -13.53 -0.55
CA GLU A 96 -30.50 -13.83 0.75
C GLU A 96 -29.43 -13.95 1.86
N ASN A 97 -28.25 -14.51 1.53
CA ASN A 97 -27.12 -14.55 2.44
C ASN A 97 -26.62 -13.15 2.79
N LEU A 98 -26.57 -12.25 1.79
CA LEU A 98 -26.20 -10.83 1.99
C LEU A 98 -27.19 -10.16 2.94
N ARG A 99 -28.47 -10.22 2.63
CA ARG A 99 -29.55 -9.61 3.44
C ARG A 99 -29.49 -10.09 4.90
N ARG A 100 -29.47 -11.39 5.11
CA ARG A 100 -29.39 -11.99 6.46
C ARG A 100 -28.10 -11.61 7.18
N GLY A 101 -26.97 -11.59 6.46
CA GLY A 101 -25.67 -11.18 7.00
C GLY A 101 -25.67 -9.75 7.47
N LEU A 102 -26.20 -8.80 6.68
CA LEU A 102 -26.32 -7.38 7.04
C LEU A 102 -27.22 -7.19 8.27
N GLN A 103 -28.37 -7.87 8.34
CA GLN A 103 -29.25 -7.84 9.51
C GLN A 103 -28.53 -8.35 10.78
N ASN A 104 -27.82 -9.47 10.69
CA ASN A 104 -27.09 -10.03 11.81
C ASN A 104 -25.97 -9.09 12.29
N VAL A 105 -25.20 -8.48 11.38
CA VAL A 105 -24.15 -7.53 11.74
C VAL A 105 -24.73 -6.28 12.39
N THR A 106 -25.81 -5.75 11.84
CA THR A 106 -26.51 -4.57 12.40
C THR A 106 -27.00 -4.87 13.82
N ALA A 107 -27.64 -6.01 14.04
CA ALA A 107 -28.15 -6.40 15.37
C ALA A 107 -27.03 -6.67 16.39
N GLN A 108 -25.94 -7.31 15.96
CA GLN A 108 -24.87 -7.77 16.85
C GLN A 108 -23.84 -6.68 17.18
N TYR A 109 -23.45 -5.88 16.21
CA TYR A 109 -22.37 -4.88 16.34
C TYR A 109 -22.91 -3.47 16.53
N LYS A 110 -24.13 -3.17 16.06
CA LYS A 110 -24.70 -1.82 16.03
C LYS A 110 -23.73 -0.80 15.41
N PRO A 111 -23.19 -1.09 14.20
CA PRO A 111 -22.16 -0.27 13.60
C PRO A 111 -22.73 1.05 13.07
N SER A 112 -21.86 2.07 12.96
CA SER A 112 -22.15 3.30 12.25
C SER A 112 -22.11 3.12 10.73
N MET A 113 -21.30 2.15 10.26
CA MET A 113 -21.14 1.81 8.85
C MET A 113 -20.86 0.30 8.67
N ILE A 114 -21.39 -0.27 7.58
CA ILE A 114 -20.98 -1.58 7.10
C ILE A 114 -20.34 -1.41 5.73
N GLY A 115 -19.05 -1.78 5.63
CA GLY A 115 -18.33 -1.78 4.36
C GLY A 115 -18.43 -3.15 3.69
N VAL A 116 -19.16 -3.24 2.58
CA VAL A 116 -19.39 -4.48 1.84
C VAL A 116 -18.38 -4.59 0.70
N ALA A 117 -17.47 -5.54 0.80
CA ALA A 117 -16.52 -5.87 -0.26
C ALA A 117 -16.87 -7.22 -0.89
N THR A 118 -16.78 -7.32 -2.21
CA THR A 118 -17.05 -8.56 -2.93
C THR A 118 -15.84 -9.50 -2.93
N THR A 119 -16.09 -10.79 -3.08
CA THR A 119 -15.05 -11.80 -3.30
C THR A 119 -15.08 -12.30 -4.75
N CYS A 120 -14.00 -12.99 -5.17
CA CYS A 120 -13.91 -13.51 -6.52
C CYS A 120 -15.09 -14.40 -6.91
N LEU A 121 -15.64 -15.18 -5.99
CA LEU A 121 -16.77 -16.08 -6.27
C LEU A 121 -18.03 -15.29 -6.63
N CYS A 122 -18.40 -14.30 -5.82
CA CYS A 122 -19.56 -13.44 -6.04
C CYS A 122 -19.44 -12.67 -7.37
N GLU A 123 -18.26 -12.14 -7.68
CA GLU A 123 -17.99 -11.43 -8.96
C GLU A 123 -18.06 -12.39 -10.17
N THR A 124 -17.56 -13.63 -10.00
CA THR A 124 -17.56 -14.62 -11.10
C THR A 124 -18.97 -15.11 -11.46
N ILE A 125 -19.85 -15.25 -10.47
CA ILE A 125 -21.26 -15.63 -10.72
C ILE A 125 -22.11 -14.44 -11.21
N GLY A 126 -21.56 -13.23 -11.21
CA GLY A 126 -22.18 -12.05 -11.82
C GLY A 126 -23.28 -11.41 -10.99
N GLU A 127 -23.19 -11.45 -9.67
CA GLU A 127 -24.16 -10.77 -8.80
C GLU A 127 -24.05 -9.25 -8.85
N ASP A 128 -25.18 -8.56 -8.99
CA ASP A 128 -25.26 -7.10 -8.84
C ASP A 128 -25.36 -6.72 -7.35
N VAL A 129 -24.23 -6.84 -6.65
CA VAL A 129 -24.17 -6.53 -5.21
C VAL A 129 -24.49 -5.08 -4.92
N ALA A 130 -24.16 -4.17 -5.84
CA ALA A 130 -24.51 -2.74 -5.69
C ALA A 130 -26.03 -2.54 -5.67
N ALA A 131 -26.77 -3.20 -6.54
CA ALA A 131 -28.24 -3.17 -6.53
C ALA A 131 -28.82 -3.80 -5.26
N MET A 132 -28.29 -4.97 -4.85
CA MET A 132 -28.75 -5.67 -3.65
C MET A 132 -28.54 -4.84 -2.37
N VAL A 133 -27.42 -4.14 -2.24
CA VAL A 133 -27.14 -3.26 -1.09
C VAL A 133 -28.07 -2.05 -1.09
N ARG A 134 -28.36 -1.46 -2.26
CA ARG A 134 -29.34 -0.37 -2.38
C ARG A 134 -30.77 -0.81 -2.03
N GLU A 135 -31.19 -1.97 -2.52
CA GLU A 135 -32.50 -2.55 -2.21
C GLU A 135 -32.67 -2.80 -0.71
N TYR A 136 -31.65 -3.39 -0.07
CA TYR A 136 -31.64 -3.59 1.37
C TYR A 136 -31.77 -2.27 2.14
N ALA A 137 -31.00 -1.25 1.78
CA ALA A 137 -31.07 0.08 2.42
C ALA A 137 -32.47 0.72 2.30
N LEU A 138 -33.12 0.57 1.16
CA LEU A 138 -34.49 1.08 0.93
C LEU A 138 -35.54 0.31 1.75
N SER A 139 -35.43 -1.02 1.85
CA SER A 139 -36.35 -1.85 2.62
C SER A 139 -36.33 -1.53 4.12
N GLU A 140 -35.12 -1.37 4.70
CA GLU A 140 -34.97 -1.00 6.11
C GLU A 140 -35.52 0.40 6.43
N SER A 141 -35.42 1.32 5.47
CA SER A 141 -35.98 2.68 5.62
C SER A 141 -37.52 2.68 5.62
N GLN A 142 -38.16 1.77 4.87
CA GLN A 142 -39.62 1.66 4.77
C GLN A 142 -40.25 0.96 5.98
N ASP A 143 -39.57 -0.03 6.56
CA ASP A 143 -40.09 -0.79 7.70
C ASP A 143 -40.10 -0.03 9.03
N GLY A 144 -39.62 1.22 9.05
CA GLY A 144 -39.60 2.08 10.25
C GLY A 144 -38.78 1.52 11.41
N ARG A 145 -38.02 0.42 11.16
CA ARG A 145 -37.24 -0.29 12.20
C ARG A 145 -36.01 0.47 12.66
N THR A 146 -35.70 1.58 11.96
CA THR A 146 -34.43 2.30 12.17
C THR A 146 -34.62 3.83 12.10
N GLU A 147 -35.64 4.40 12.77
CA GLU A 147 -35.68 5.85 12.96
C GLU A 147 -34.37 6.29 13.69
N GLY A 148 -33.39 6.79 12.93
CA GLY A 148 -32.18 7.44 13.43
C GLY A 148 -30.95 6.58 13.64
N ASN A 149 -30.97 5.23 13.45
CA ASN A 149 -29.85 4.35 13.84
C ASN A 149 -29.44 3.30 12.78
N ALA A 150 -29.85 3.46 11.50
CA ALA A 150 -29.40 2.57 10.43
C ALA A 150 -27.92 2.81 10.09
N PRO A 151 -27.10 1.75 9.94
CA PRO A 151 -25.71 1.91 9.51
C PRO A 151 -25.63 2.44 8.07
N GLN A 152 -24.63 3.26 7.78
CA GLN A 152 -24.31 3.60 6.40
C GLN A 152 -23.78 2.35 5.69
N LEU A 153 -24.26 2.09 4.46
CA LEU A 153 -23.81 0.97 3.66
C LEU A 153 -22.91 1.47 2.53
N VAL A 154 -21.69 0.98 2.48
CA VAL A 154 -20.72 1.30 1.42
C VAL A 154 -20.35 0.01 0.72
N HIS A 155 -20.51 -0.06 -0.59
CA HIS A 155 -20.15 -1.21 -1.41
C HIS A 155 -18.91 -0.93 -2.25
N VAL A 156 -18.04 -1.94 -2.39
CA VAL A 156 -16.89 -1.92 -3.31
C VAL A 156 -16.71 -3.29 -3.97
N SER A 157 -16.53 -3.28 -5.29
CA SER A 157 -16.15 -4.48 -6.05
C SER A 157 -14.66 -4.73 -5.90
N THR A 158 -14.27 -5.93 -5.44
CA THR A 158 -12.89 -6.28 -5.13
C THR A 158 -12.47 -7.67 -5.63
N PRO A 159 -12.65 -7.98 -6.94
CA PRO A 159 -12.19 -9.26 -7.48
C PRO A 159 -10.65 -9.33 -7.52
N SER A 160 -10.07 -10.33 -6.85
CA SER A 160 -8.61 -10.46 -6.74
C SER A 160 -7.93 -10.92 -8.04
N TYR A 161 -8.69 -11.37 -9.03
CA TYR A 161 -8.14 -11.68 -10.35
C TYR A 161 -7.87 -10.44 -11.21
N SER A 162 -8.45 -9.29 -10.87
CA SER A 162 -8.26 -8.02 -11.57
C SER A 162 -7.37 -7.02 -10.80
N GLY A 163 -6.97 -7.32 -9.56
CA GLY A 163 -6.19 -6.39 -8.75
C GLY A 163 -5.52 -7.03 -7.53
N THR A 164 -4.87 -6.20 -6.75
CA THR A 164 -4.17 -6.53 -5.52
C THR A 164 -4.90 -5.95 -4.31
N HIS A 165 -4.40 -6.23 -3.10
CA HIS A 165 -4.89 -5.58 -1.88
C HIS A 165 -4.73 -4.05 -1.92
N VAL A 166 -3.73 -3.51 -2.64
CA VAL A 166 -3.57 -2.05 -2.83
C VAL A 166 -4.67 -1.50 -3.73
N ASP A 167 -5.00 -2.20 -4.82
CA ASP A 167 -6.12 -1.80 -5.69
C ASP A 167 -7.45 -1.81 -4.93
N GLY A 168 -7.69 -2.88 -4.13
CA GLY A 168 -8.87 -2.97 -3.27
C GLY A 168 -8.90 -1.89 -2.19
N PHE A 169 -7.75 -1.49 -1.66
CA PHE A 169 -7.63 -0.39 -0.71
C PHE A 169 -8.07 0.94 -1.34
N HIS A 170 -7.48 1.33 -2.46
CA HIS A 170 -7.83 2.59 -3.13
C HIS A 170 -9.27 2.60 -3.65
N ALA A 171 -9.77 1.48 -4.17
CA ALA A 171 -11.15 1.34 -4.58
C ALA A 171 -12.12 1.55 -3.39
N ALA A 172 -11.80 1.00 -2.22
CA ALA A 172 -12.62 1.17 -1.02
C ALA A 172 -12.59 2.62 -0.50
N VAL A 173 -11.41 3.27 -0.46
CA VAL A 173 -11.31 4.70 -0.09
C VAL A 173 -12.19 5.55 -1.01
N ARG A 174 -12.11 5.30 -2.32
CA ARG A 174 -12.94 6.00 -3.29
C ARG A 174 -14.43 5.74 -3.08
N SER A 175 -14.85 4.48 -2.92
CA SER A 175 -16.27 4.13 -2.70
C SER A 175 -16.82 4.76 -1.43
N VAL A 176 -16.02 4.84 -0.37
CA VAL A 176 -16.39 5.52 0.88
C VAL A 176 -16.64 7.01 0.64
N VAL A 177 -15.72 7.69 -0.04
CA VAL A 177 -15.88 9.11 -0.35
C VAL A 177 -17.03 9.34 -1.32
N GLU A 178 -17.19 8.54 -2.36
CA GLU A 178 -18.26 8.63 -3.34
C GLU A 178 -19.65 8.44 -2.72
N THR A 179 -19.75 7.56 -1.72
CA THR A 179 -21.02 7.27 -1.04
C THR A 179 -21.37 8.31 0.04
N LEU A 180 -20.35 8.80 0.78
CA LEU A 180 -20.62 9.59 1.99
C LEU A 180 -20.36 11.08 1.84
N ALA A 181 -19.48 11.52 0.93
CA ALA A 181 -19.19 12.94 0.75
C ALA A 181 -20.45 13.69 0.25
N THR A 182 -20.79 14.75 0.94
CA THR A 182 -21.98 15.56 0.62
C THR A 182 -21.56 16.95 0.15
N PRO A 183 -22.26 17.53 -0.85
CA PRO A 183 -22.02 18.90 -1.24
C PRO A 183 -22.22 19.84 -0.04
N GLU A 184 -21.25 20.70 0.21
CA GLU A 184 -21.36 21.71 1.26
C GLU A 184 -21.39 23.12 0.67
N ALA A 185 -22.24 23.97 1.25
CA ALA A 185 -22.40 25.35 0.79
C ALA A 185 -21.21 26.26 1.12
N THR A 186 -20.36 25.83 2.09
CA THR A 186 -19.19 26.60 2.56
C THR A 186 -17.94 25.77 2.46
N SER A 187 -16.86 26.38 1.95
CA SER A 187 -15.53 25.76 2.00
C SER A 187 -15.02 25.73 3.44
N HIS A 188 -14.53 24.57 3.85
CA HIS A 188 -13.87 24.38 5.14
C HIS A 188 -12.37 24.64 5.05
N HIS A 189 -11.74 24.91 6.19
CA HIS A 189 -10.30 25.14 6.23
C HIS A 189 -9.46 23.85 6.34
N HIS A 190 -10.11 22.68 6.41
CA HIS A 190 -9.39 21.42 6.54
C HIS A 190 -8.82 20.91 5.20
N VAL A 191 -7.83 20.03 5.32
CA VAL A 191 -7.21 19.31 4.21
C VAL A 191 -7.51 17.82 4.35
N ASN A 192 -7.92 17.18 3.25
CA ASN A 192 -8.07 15.74 3.20
C ASN A 192 -6.70 15.09 2.97
N PHE A 193 -6.34 14.10 3.78
CA PHE A 193 -5.18 13.24 3.55
C PHE A 193 -5.63 11.84 3.12
N PHE A 194 -5.15 11.41 1.96
CA PHE A 194 -5.28 10.05 1.44
C PHE A 194 -3.88 9.41 1.42
N PRO A 195 -3.41 8.87 2.56
CA PRO A 195 -2.01 8.47 2.73
C PRO A 195 -1.63 7.18 1.98
N GLY A 196 -2.60 6.48 1.37
CA GLY A 196 -2.39 5.16 0.84
C GLY A 196 -2.20 4.12 1.95
N MET A 197 -1.68 2.96 1.59
CA MET A 197 -1.46 1.86 2.53
C MET A 197 -0.14 2.02 3.27
N VAL A 198 -0.17 2.74 4.40
CA VAL A 198 0.99 3.02 5.27
C VAL A 198 0.83 2.34 6.65
N SER A 199 1.82 2.42 7.53
CA SER A 199 1.73 1.84 8.86
C SER A 199 0.82 2.65 9.81
N ALA A 200 0.39 2.04 10.93
CA ALA A 200 -0.32 2.77 11.98
C ALA A 200 0.54 3.90 12.58
N ALA A 201 1.86 3.68 12.68
CA ALA A 201 2.79 4.72 13.13
C ALA A 201 2.90 5.87 12.13
N ASP A 202 2.86 5.59 10.83
CA ASP A 202 2.87 6.62 9.79
C ASP A 202 1.61 7.50 9.87
N LEU A 203 0.43 6.90 10.11
CA LEU A 203 -0.82 7.66 10.26
C LEU A 203 -0.78 8.57 11.48
N ARG A 204 -0.26 8.10 12.63
CA ARG A 204 -0.08 8.94 13.83
C ARG A 204 0.87 10.10 13.56
N TYR A 205 2.00 9.81 12.90
CA TYR A 205 2.99 10.84 12.61
C TYR A 205 2.47 11.86 11.57
N LEU A 206 1.68 11.43 10.60
CA LEU A 206 1.03 12.34 9.66
C LEU A 206 0.07 13.32 10.35
N LYS A 207 -0.70 12.84 11.35
CA LYS A 207 -1.55 13.69 12.19
C LYS A 207 -0.71 14.67 13.02
N GLU A 208 0.39 14.20 13.64
CA GLU A 208 1.33 15.05 14.38
C GLU A 208 1.91 16.17 13.48
N ILE A 209 2.30 15.84 12.25
CA ILE A 209 2.79 16.84 11.29
C ILE A 209 1.70 17.86 10.96
N ALA A 210 0.47 17.42 10.68
CA ALA A 210 -0.64 18.32 10.39
C ALA A 210 -0.94 19.27 11.58
N GLU A 211 -0.90 18.75 12.80
CA GLU A 211 -1.03 19.54 14.05
C GLU A 211 0.11 20.56 14.20
N ASP A 212 1.36 20.18 13.94
CA ASP A 212 2.52 21.08 13.99
C ASP A 212 2.42 22.24 12.99
N PHE A 213 1.72 22.03 11.87
CA PHE A 213 1.40 23.06 10.88
C PHE A 213 0.09 23.80 11.18
N GLU A 214 -0.63 23.43 12.24
CA GLU A 214 -1.98 23.93 12.57
C GLU A 214 -2.98 23.78 11.42
N ILE A 215 -2.85 22.71 10.64
CA ILE A 215 -3.77 22.38 9.54
C ILE A 215 -4.83 21.42 10.06
N PRO A 216 -6.10 21.85 10.19
CA PRO A 216 -7.18 20.92 10.42
C PRO A 216 -7.19 19.87 9.31
N SER A 217 -7.23 18.60 9.67
CA SER A 217 -7.08 17.53 8.68
C SER A 217 -8.03 16.38 8.89
N ILE A 218 -8.40 15.72 7.79
CA ILE A 218 -9.15 14.47 7.77
C ILE A 218 -8.25 13.44 7.12
N VAL A 219 -7.82 12.44 7.88
CA VAL A 219 -7.02 11.31 7.38
C VAL A 219 -7.96 10.15 7.08
N LEU A 220 -7.97 9.66 5.85
CA LEU A 220 -8.84 8.56 5.41
C LEU A 220 -8.04 7.51 4.62
N PRO A 221 -8.03 6.25 5.09
CA PRO A 221 -8.52 5.74 6.37
C PRO A 221 -7.55 6.02 7.53
N ASP A 222 -8.06 6.09 8.75
CA ASP A 222 -7.26 6.19 9.96
C ASP A 222 -7.40 4.92 10.83
N TYR A 223 -6.58 3.92 10.56
CA TYR A 223 -6.51 2.71 11.39
C TYR A 223 -5.41 2.76 12.46
N SER A 224 -4.91 3.94 12.78
CA SER A 224 -3.82 4.09 13.73
C SER A 224 -4.15 3.58 15.13
N GLU A 225 -5.39 3.82 15.58
CA GLU A 225 -5.86 3.36 16.90
C GLU A 225 -6.65 2.05 16.82
N THR A 226 -7.35 1.78 15.71
CA THR A 226 -8.17 0.58 15.58
C THR A 226 -7.35 -0.69 15.30
N LEU A 227 -6.09 -0.56 14.84
CA LEU A 227 -5.15 -1.65 14.53
C LEU A 227 -3.80 -1.55 15.25
N ASP A 228 -3.62 -0.59 16.14
CA ASP A 228 -2.46 -0.46 17.05
C ASP A 228 -2.87 0.42 18.25
N GLY A 229 -4.00 0.10 18.87
CA GLY A 229 -4.56 0.83 19.99
C GLY A 229 -3.89 0.51 21.33
N PRO A 230 -4.28 1.21 22.40
CA PRO A 230 -3.84 0.91 23.75
C PRO A 230 -4.44 -0.41 24.25
N ALA A 231 -3.85 -0.96 25.30
CA ALA A 231 -4.43 -2.11 26.00
C ALA A 231 -5.83 -1.77 26.54
N LEU A 232 -6.76 -2.68 26.35
CA LEU A 232 -8.15 -2.52 26.78
C LEU A 232 -8.43 -3.45 27.98
N ASP A 233 -9.18 -2.94 28.97
CA ASP A 233 -9.60 -3.72 30.13
C ASP A 233 -10.62 -4.84 29.77
N ALA A 234 -11.40 -4.61 28.69
CA ALA A 234 -12.37 -5.56 28.19
C ALA A 234 -12.42 -5.55 26.64
N TYR A 235 -12.76 -6.69 26.06
CA TYR A 235 -12.91 -6.80 24.61
C TYR A 235 -14.02 -5.88 24.08
N GLN A 236 -13.66 -5.08 23.08
CA GLN A 236 -14.60 -4.23 22.32
C GLN A 236 -14.80 -4.82 20.93
N LYS A 237 -16.07 -5.05 20.55
CA LYS A 237 -16.42 -5.56 19.20
C LYS A 237 -15.96 -4.60 18.11
N ILE A 238 -16.16 -3.31 18.34
CA ILE A 238 -15.68 -2.22 17.48
C ILE A 238 -14.76 -1.36 18.35
N PRO A 239 -13.44 -1.35 18.13
CA PRO A 239 -12.54 -0.50 18.91
C PRO A 239 -12.77 0.96 18.57
N ALA A 240 -12.46 1.83 19.54
CA ALA A 240 -12.49 3.27 19.37
C ALA A 240 -11.43 3.74 18.35
N GLY A 241 -11.69 4.84 17.66
CA GLY A 241 -10.82 5.40 16.64
C GLY A 241 -11.40 5.25 15.24
N GLY A 242 -10.62 5.59 14.26
CA GLY A 242 -11.04 5.63 12.87
C GLY A 242 -11.39 7.03 12.38
N THR A 243 -11.46 7.21 11.07
CA THR A 243 -11.91 8.48 10.46
C THR A 243 -13.38 8.69 10.78
N PRO A 244 -13.75 9.82 11.43
CA PRO A 244 -15.15 10.12 11.73
C PRO A 244 -16.00 10.21 10.46
N ILE A 245 -17.20 9.58 10.46
CA ILE A 245 -18.12 9.62 9.31
C ILE A 245 -18.46 11.06 8.93
N GLN A 246 -18.65 11.94 9.93
CA GLN A 246 -18.93 13.35 9.68
C GLN A 246 -17.75 14.05 8.96
N GLY A 247 -16.50 13.69 9.31
CA GLY A 247 -15.33 14.15 8.58
C GLY A 247 -15.34 13.72 7.11
N ILE A 248 -15.71 12.46 6.84
CA ILE A 248 -15.81 11.96 5.46
C ILE A 248 -16.91 12.72 4.68
N ARG A 249 -18.04 13.01 5.31
CA ARG A 249 -19.11 13.82 4.71
C ARG A 249 -18.64 15.21 4.31
N SER A 250 -17.85 15.86 5.17
CA SER A 250 -17.32 17.20 4.90
C SER A 250 -16.14 17.24 3.92
N ALA A 251 -15.63 16.08 3.47
CA ALA A 251 -14.50 16.02 2.56
C ALA A 251 -14.73 16.79 1.23
N ALA A 252 -15.98 16.90 0.78
CA ALA A 252 -16.36 17.69 -0.40
C ALA A 252 -16.18 19.20 -0.24
N GLY A 253 -16.14 19.70 1.01
CA GLY A 253 -15.89 21.11 1.34
C GLY A 253 -14.44 21.41 1.71
N ALA A 254 -13.53 20.47 1.62
CA ALA A 254 -12.13 20.66 1.99
C ALA A 254 -11.43 21.72 1.11
N ARG A 255 -10.43 22.41 1.68
CA ARG A 255 -9.58 23.36 0.96
C ARG A 255 -8.77 22.67 -0.14
N ALA A 256 -8.30 21.44 0.12
CA ALA A 256 -7.57 20.61 -0.82
C ALA A 256 -7.53 19.15 -0.35
N SER A 257 -7.10 18.26 -1.24
CA SER A 257 -6.74 16.89 -0.92
C SER A 257 -5.26 16.66 -1.17
N ILE A 258 -4.55 16.02 -0.23
CA ILE A 258 -3.19 15.52 -0.41
C ILE A 258 -3.28 13.99 -0.50
N GLU A 259 -2.83 13.44 -1.62
CA GLU A 259 -2.85 12.02 -1.90
C GLU A 259 -1.43 11.52 -2.14
N PHE A 260 -1.04 10.46 -1.43
CA PHE A 260 0.24 9.82 -1.65
C PHE A 260 0.09 8.62 -2.58
N GLY A 261 0.96 8.60 -3.59
CA GLY A 261 1.06 7.53 -4.57
C GLY A 261 1.47 8.08 -5.94
N ARG A 262 2.49 7.45 -6.55
CA ARG A 262 2.93 7.75 -7.92
C ARG A 262 2.38 6.74 -8.92
N THR A 263 1.97 5.57 -8.42
CA THR A 263 1.50 4.46 -9.26
C THR A 263 -0.01 4.35 -9.30
N VAL A 264 -0.72 5.06 -8.42
CA VAL A 264 -2.19 5.06 -8.37
C VAL A 264 -2.75 5.87 -9.54
N ARG A 265 -3.70 5.30 -10.27
CA ARG A 265 -4.36 5.96 -11.42
C ARG A 265 -5.22 7.10 -10.92
N GLU A 266 -5.00 8.31 -11.43
CA GLU A 266 -5.73 9.50 -11.04
C GLU A 266 -7.26 9.35 -11.08
N ARG A 267 -7.80 8.77 -12.15
CA ARG A 267 -9.24 8.60 -12.34
C ARG A 267 -9.90 7.64 -11.33
N ASP A 268 -9.11 6.80 -10.68
CA ASP A 268 -9.60 5.72 -9.80
C ASP A 268 -9.47 6.11 -8.31
N THR A 269 -8.98 7.33 -8.00
CA THR A 269 -8.71 7.77 -6.64
C THR A 269 -9.84 8.60 -6.02
N ALA A 270 -9.90 8.65 -4.69
CA ALA A 270 -10.81 9.52 -3.95
C ALA A 270 -10.51 11.00 -4.21
N ALA A 271 -9.23 11.39 -4.25
CA ALA A 271 -8.84 12.77 -4.53
C ALA A 271 -9.28 13.20 -5.93
N ALA A 272 -9.09 12.35 -6.95
CA ALA A 272 -9.54 12.63 -8.31
C ALA A 272 -11.08 12.76 -8.40
N PHE A 273 -11.80 11.94 -7.64
CA PHE A 273 -13.28 12.05 -7.56
C PHE A 273 -13.72 13.39 -6.96
N LEU A 274 -13.15 13.78 -5.81
CA LEU A 274 -13.44 15.06 -5.15
C LEU A 274 -13.09 16.25 -6.04
N GLU A 275 -11.98 16.19 -6.77
CA GLU A 275 -11.57 17.25 -7.69
C GLU A 275 -12.55 17.41 -8.86
N ARG A 276 -12.95 16.29 -9.50
CA ARG A 276 -13.90 16.34 -10.64
C ARG A 276 -15.31 16.71 -10.24
N THR A 277 -15.78 16.24 -9.07
CA THR A 277 -17.19 16.36 -8.67
C THR A 277 -17.45 17.62 -7.87
N PHE A 278 -16.52 18.00 -7.00
CA PHE A 278 -16.71 19.10 -6.04
C PHE A 278 -15.68 20.23 -6.20
N GLY A 279 -14.70 20.09 -7.09
CA GLY A 279 -13.67 21.11 -7.31
C GLY A 279 -12.59 21.15 -6.21
N VAL A 280 -12.49 20.16 -5.34
CA VAL A 280 -11.49 20.08 -4.27
C VAL A 280 -10.14 19.73 -4.90
N ARG A 281 -9.23 20.71 -4.99
CA ARG A 281 -7.94 20.54 -5.66
C ARG A 281 -7.11 19.39 -5.06
N ALA A 282 -6.63 18.49 -5.92
CA ALA A 282 -5.80 17.35 -5.54
C ALA A 282 -4.31 17.65 -5.71
N HIS A 283 -3.52 17.42 -4.65
CA HIS A 283 -2.07 17.43 -4.65
C HIS A 283 -1.55 16.00 -4.54
N ARG A 284 -1.05 15.45 -5.63
CA ARG A 284 -0.52 14.09 -5.71
C ARG A 284 0.97 14.10 -5.50
N LEU A 285 1.43 13.40 -4.47
CA LEU A 285 2.82 13.35 -4.02
C LEU A 285 3.28 11.89 -3.93
N GLY A 286 4.59 11.66 -4.05
CA GLY A 286 5.17 10.37 -3.64
C GLY A 286 5.04 10.18 -2.13
N LEU A 287 5.22 8.94 -1.65
CA LEU A 287 5.38 8.73 -0.21
C LEU A 287 6.55 9.59 0.29
N PRO A 288 6.38 10.39 1.35
CA PRO A 288 7.44 11.25 1.87
C PRO A 288 8.51 10.42 2.61
N ILE A 289 9.26 9.60 1.86
CA ILE A 289 10.40 8.79 2.28
C ILE A 289 11.65 9.34 1.61
N GLY A 290 12.69 9.63 2.39
CA GLY A 290 13.85 10.36 1.94
C GLY A 290 13.71 11.87 2.15
N ILE A 291 14.80 12.61 1.98
CA ILE A 291 14.83 14.08 2.14
C ILE A 291 14.00 14.74 1.05
N ASN A 292 14.23 14.38 -0.21
CA ASN A 292 13.60 15.06 -1.34
C ASN A 292 12.07 14.94 -1.35
N GLU A 293 11.52 13.75 -1.12
CA GLU A 293 10.08 13.55 -1.10
C GLU A 293 9.44 14.19 0.14
N THR A 294 10.15 14.17 1.29
CA THR A 294 9.69 14.85 2.50
C THR A 294 9.71 16.37 2.33
N ASP A 295 10.76 16.95 1.73
CA ASP A 295 10.83 18.38 1.43
C ASP A 295 9.65 18.82 0.54
N ARG A 296 9.30 18.03 -0.49
CA ARG A 296 8.14 18.31 -1.36
C ARG A 296 6.81 18.29 -0.59
N PHE A 297 6.64 17.31 0.32
CA PHE A 297 5.46 17.23 1.15
C PHE A 297 5.36 18.45 2.07
N PHE A 298 6.44 18.80 2.79
CA PHE A 298 6.47 19.96 3.69
C PHE A 298 6.25 21.28 2.94
N SER A 299 6.88 21.46 1.77
CA SER A 299 6.64 22.65 0.92
C SER A 299 5.18 22.74 0.43
N THR A 300 4.48 21.62 0.34
CA THR A 300 3.05 21.62 0.03
C THR A 300 2.23 22.05 1.24
N LEU A 301 2.58 21.59 2.45
CA LEU A 301 1.92 22.00 3.70
C LEU A 301 2.09 23.48 3.99
N GLU A 302 3.28 24.07 3.75
CA GLU A 302 3.53 25.50 3.92
C GLU A 302 2.54 26.37 3.13
N LYS A 303 2.11 25.92 1.94
CA LYS A 303 1.12 26.65 1.12
C LYS A 303 -0.27 26.67 1.75
N PHE A 304 -0.57 25.70 2.62
CA PHE A 304 -1.86 25.62 3.33
C PHE A 304 -1.79 26.24 4.71
N ALA A 305 -0.67 26.11 5.41
CA ALA A 305 -0.49 26.61 6.75
C ALA A 305 -0.30 28.14 6.82
N ASP A 306 0.08 28.76 5.70
CA ASP A 306 0.52 30.17 5.63
C ASP A 306 1.63 30.49 6.65
N ARG A 307 2.47 29.50 6.92
CA ARG A 307 3.60 29.56 7.87
C ARG A 307 4.75 28.68 7.39
N PRO A 308 5.99 28.99 7.76
CA PRO A 308 7.14 28.14 7.46
C PRO A 308 7.14 26.86 8.28
N VAL A 309 7.96 25.90 7.85
CA VAL A 309 8.25 24.66 8.59
C VAL A 309 8.70 24.99 10.01
N SER A 310 8.16 24.27 11.00
CA SER A 310 8.52 24.50 12.41
C SER A 310 9.96 24.10 12.68
N ARG A 311 10.58 24.76 13.69
CA ARG A 311 11.95 24.46 14.14
C ARG A 311 12.18 22.99 14.48
N LYS A 312 11.15 22.31 14.94
CA LYS A 312 11.17 20.86 15.23
C LYS A 312 11.57 20.07 13.98
N HIS A 313 10.88 20.29 12.88
CA HIS A 313 11.10 19.56 11.63
C HIS A 313 12.38 19.98 10.90
N GLU A 314 12.79 21.24 11.01
CA GLU A 314 14.11 21.69 10.54
C GLU A 314 15.24 20.91 11.24
N LEU A 315 15.12 20.73 12.57
CA LEU A 315 16.10 19.96 13.34
C LEU A 315 16.05 18.45 12.99
N GLU A 316 14.87 17.88 12.74
CA GLU A 316 14.75 16.50 12.28
C GLU A 316 15.43 16.32 10.92
N ARG A 317 15.20 17.25 9.99
CA ARG A 317 15.88 17.26 8.68
C ARG A 317 17.39 17.36 8.83
N GLY A 318 17.89 18.25 9.70
CA GLY A 318 19.32 18.42 9.95
C GLY A 318 19.96 17.14 10.51
N ARG A 319 19.31 16.48 11.47
CA ARG A 319 19.78 15.20 12.04
C ARG A 319 19.82 14.09 10.99
N LEU A 320 18.83 14.04 10.10
CA LEU A 320 18.81 13.06 9.01
C LEU A 320 19.98 13.26 8.06
N ILE A 321 20.31 14.51 7.69
CA ILE A 321 21.47 14.81 6.85
C ILE A 321 22.77 14.37 7.56
N ASP A 322 22.90 14.66 8.84
CA ASP A 322 24.06 14.27 9.66
C ASP A 322 24.20 12.75 9.71
N SER A 323 23.10 12.02 9.92
CA SER A 323 23.09 10.56 9.89
C SER A 323 23.52 10.00 8.52
N TYR A 324 23.16 10.64 7.42
CA TYR A 324 23.61 10.23 6.08
C TYR A 324 25.13 10.40 5.94
N VAL A 325 25.70 11.50 6.46
CA VAL A 325 27.15 11.72 6.47
C VAL A 325 27.87 10.64 7.27
N ASP A 326 27.37 10.33 8.48
CA ASP A 326 27.97 9.33 9.37
C ASP A 326 27.91 7.92 8.79
N GLY A 327 26.77 7.56 8.19
CA GLY A 327 26.54 6.20 7.67
C GLY A 327 26.99 5.98 6.23
N HIS A 328 27.36 7.02 5.47
CA HIS A 328 27.66 6.94 4.03
C HIS A 328 28.67 5.82 3.68
N LYS A 329 29.74 5.70 4.41
CA LYS A 329 30.80 4.70 4.17
C LYS A 329 30.34 3.24 4.24
N TYR A 330 29.18 2.97 4.88
CA TYR A 330 28.65 1.61 5.03
C TYR A 330 27.66 1.23 3.94
N VAL A 331 27.02 2.23 3.33
CA VAL A 331 25.92 2.02 2.37
C VAL A 331 26.29 2.31 0.93
N PHE A 332 27.25 3.21 0.69
CA PHE A 332 27.61 3.63 -0.67
C PHE A 332 28.05 2.46 -1.55
N GLY A 333 27.46 2.37 -2.74
CA GLY A 333 27.76 1.32 -3.72
C GLY A 333 27.16 -0.06 -3.40
N LYS A 334 26.47 -0.22 -2.25
CA LYS A 334 25.75 -1.46 -1.93
C LYS A 334 24.60 -1.68 -2.90
N ARG A 335 24.26 -2.95 -3.12
CA ARG A 335 23.25 -3.39 -4.08
C ARG A 335 22.03 -3.94 -3.33
N ALA A 336 20.85 -3.41 -3.59
CA ALA A 336 19.63 -3.82 -2.92
C ALA A 336 18.57 -4.35 -3.88
N ILE A 337 17.79 -5.32 -3.43
CA ILE A 337 16.50 -5.68 -4.03
C ILE A 337 15.40 -5.11 -3.15
N VAL A 338 14.48 -4.36 -3.75
CA VAL A 338 13.29 -3.81 -3.10
C VAL A 338 12.05 -4.50 -3.66
N TYR A 339 11.16 -4.97 -2.78
CA TYR A 339 9.91 -5.60 -3.20
C TYR A 339 8.77 -5.30 -2.23
N GLY A 340 7.54 -5.25 -2.75
CA GLY A 340 6.32 -4.97 -1.97
C GLY A 340 5.25 -4.27 -2.79
N GLU A 341 4.50 -3.41 -2.13
CA GLU A 341 3.52 -2.52 -2.75
C GLU A 341 4.24 -1.48 -3.62
N GLU A 342 3.68 -1.17 -4.79
CA GLU A 342 4.37 -0.34 -5.80
C GLU A 342 4.83 1.01 -5.26
N ASP A 343 3.97 1.76 -4.55
CA ASP A 343 4.32 3.08 -4.03
C ASP A 343 5.37 3.02 -2.90
N LEU A 344 5.35 1.98 -2.06
CA LEU A 344 6.40 1.74 -1.08
C LEU A 344 7.73 1.41 -1.78
N VAL A 345 7.70 0.57 -2.84
CA VAL A 345 8.90 0.25 -3.63
C VAL A 345 9.50 1.51 -4.25
N VAL A 346 8.66 2.42 -4.78
CA VAL A 346 9.11 3.72 -5.31
C VAL A 346 9.72 4.59 -4.20
N GLY A 347 9.07 4.71 -3.05
CA GLY A 347 9.58 5.49 -1.91
C GLY A 347 10.91 4.95 -1.38
N MET A 348 11.03 3.62 -1.26
CA MET A 348 12.29 2.98 -0.86
C MET A 348 13.40 3.16 -1.91
N ALA A 349 13.07 3.08 -3.21
CA ALA A 349 14.04 3.33 -4.28
C ALA A 349 14.55 4.78 -4.26
N ALA A 350 13.68 5.75 -3.94
CA ALA A 350 14.06 7.15 -3.74
C ALA A 350 15.09 7.30 -2.61
N LEU A 351 14.79 6.72 -1.44
CA LEU A 351 15.70 6.71 -0.29
C LEU A 351 17.05 6.06 -0.65
N LEU A 352 17.02 4.89 -1.28
CA LEU A 352 18.26 4.19 -1.64
C LEU A 352 19.12 5.01 -2.59
N ALA A 353 18.51 5.67 -3.58
CA ALA A 353 19.23 6.54 -4.50
C ALA A 353 19.87 7.76 -3.77
N GLU A 354 19.20 8.32 -2.75
CA GLU A 354 19.73 9.41 -1.94
C GLU A 354 20.98 8.99 -1.13
N ILE A 355 20.96 7.81 -0.54
CA ILE A 355 22.05 7.31 0.31
C ILE A 355 23.14 6.56 -0.44
N GLY A 356 23.04 6.47 -1.78
CA GLY A 356 24.06 5.85 -2.63
C GLY A 356 24.02 4.32 -2.69
N ILE A 357 22.91 3.69 -2.25
CA ILE A 357 22.63 2.27 -2.51
C ILE A 357 22.03 2.13 -3.90
N ILE A 358 22.44 1.11 -4.63
CA ILE A 358 21.95 0.83 -5.98
C ILE A 358 20.77 -0.14 -5.90
N PRO A 359 19.53 0.28 -6.20
CA PRO A 359 18.41 -0.64 -6.31
C PRO A 359 18.55 -1.46 -7.59
N VAL A 360 19.08 -2.69 -7.50
CA VAL A 360 19.32 -3.54 -8.67
C VAL A 360 18.06 -4.24 -9.17
N LEU A 361 17.07 -4.40 -8.31
CA LEU A 361 15.73 -4.89 -8.67
C LEU A 361 14.68 -4.19 -7.82
N CYS A 362 13.69 -3.61 -8.49
CA CYS A 362 12.45 -3.11 -7.90
C CYS A 362 11.29 -4.00 -8.35
N ALA A 363 10.64 -4.70 -7.43
CA ALA A 363 9.68 -5.75 -7.75
C ALA A 363 8.34 -5.56 -7.03
N SER A 364 7.23 -5.76 -7.74
CA SER A 364 5.88 -5.73 -7.15
C SER A 364 4.99 -6.81 -7.74
N GLY A 365 4.02 -7.27 -6.96
CA GLY A 365 2.91 -8.06 -7.47
C GLY A 365 1.76 -7.22 -8.03
N GLY A 366 1.86 -5.89 -7.96
CA GLY A 366 0.96 -4.94 -8.61
C GLY A 366 1.20 -4.85 -10.12
N LYS A 367 0.25 -4.22 -10.82
CA LYS A 367 0.30 -4.02 -12.28
C LYS A 367 -0.37 -2.69 -12.65
N SER A 368 0.08 -1.60 -12.04
CA SER A 368 -0.43 -0.26 -12.35
C SER A 368 -0.05 0.21 -13.76
N GLY A 369 1.04 -0.32 -14.31
CA GLY A 369 1.67 0.16 -15.55
C GLY A 369 2.56 1.38 -15.35
N ALA A 370 2.62 1.97 -14.16
CA ALA A 370 3.36 3.18 -13.85
C ALA A 370 4.68 2.93 -13.08
N LEU A 371 4.88 1.73 -12.53
CA LEU A 371 6.01 1.42 -11.64
C LEU A 371 7.37 1.77 -12.28
N ARG A 372 7.60 1.37 -13.52
CA ARG A 372 8.88 1.62 -14.23
C ARG A 372 9.17 3.12 -14.37
N GLN A 373 8.15 3.90 -14.76
CA GLN A 373 8.30 5.34 -14.91
C GLN A 373 8.56 6.00 -13.54
N ALA A 374 7.79 5.63 -12.53
CA ALA A 374 7.94 6.17 -11.17
C ALA A 374 9.35 5.90 -10.59
N ILE A 375 9.90 4.68 -10.80
CA ILE A 375 11.28 4.35 -10.40
C ILE A 375 12.30 5.21 -11.15
N ALA A 376 12.14 5.39 -12.48
CA ALA A 376 13.05 6.22 -13.27
C ALA A 376 13.06 7.69 -12.82
N GLU A 377 11.92 8.22 -12.36
CA GLU A 377 11.80 9.58 -11.84
C GLU A 377 12.54 9.78 -10.51
N VAL A 378 12.48 8.81 -9.60
CA VAL A 378 13.06 8.94 -8.25
C VAL A 378 14.51 8.47 -8.16
N ALA A 379 14.94 7.58 -9.06
CA ALA A 379 16.31 7.03 -9.10
C ALA A 379 16.98 7.27 -10.47
N PRO A 380 17.09 8.51 -10.95
CA PRO A 380 17.54 8.83 -12.31
C PRO A 380 19.01 8.45 -12.62
N ARG A 381 19.83 8.21 -11.58
CA ARG A 381 21.24 7.81 -11.74
C ARG A 381 21.45 6.32 -11.96
N SER A 382 20.39 5.52 -11.86
CA SER A 382 20.47 4.04 -11.93
C SER A 382 19.54 3.40 -12.99
N PRO A 383 19.05 4.10 -14.05
CA PRO A 383 18.04 3.54 -14.93
C PRO A 383 18.54 2.34 -15.75
N GLU A 384 19.83 2.27 -16.05
CA GLU A 384 20.45 1.18 -16.81
C GLU A 384 20.76 -0.04 -15.95
N VAL A 385 20.83 0.12 -14.62
CA VAL A 385 21.21 -0.92 -13.67
C VAL A 385 20.01 -1.51 -12.94
N THR A 386 18.91 -0.73 -12.82
CA THR A 386 17.73 -1.14 -12.08
C THR A 386 16.77 -1.94 -12.96
N GLU A 387 16.63 -3.21 -12.65
CA GLU A 387 15.56 -4.03 -13.21
C GLU A 387 14.23 -3.72 -12.51
N VAL A 388 13.15 -3.54 -13.27
CA VAL A 388 11.81 -3.27 -12.72
C VAL A 388 10.86 -4.37 -13.16
N CYS A 389 10.23 -5.05 -12.19
CA CYS A 389 9.29 -6.14 -12.40
C CYS A 389 7.96 -5.85 -11.70
N ASP A 390 6.90 -5.78 -12.46
CA ASP A 390 5.52 -5.79 -12.01
C ASP A 390 4.89 -7.20 -12.17
N ASP A 391 3.70 -7.42 -11.59
CA ASP A 391 2.94 -8.69 -11.62
C ASP A 391 3.80 -9.94 -11.32
N THR A 392 4.78 -9.80 -10.41
CA THR A 392 5.79 -10.83 -10.13
C THR A 392 5.47 -11.64 -8.88
N ASP A 393 6.20 -12.76 -8.72
CA ASP A 393 6.13 -13.63 -7.55
C ASP A 393 7.50 -13.83 -6.89
N PHE A 394 7.51 -14.45 -5.70
CA PHE A 394 8.74 -14.67 -4.94
C PHE A 394 9.68 -15.73 -5.56
N MET A 395 9.18 -16.57 -6.46
CA MET A 395 10.06 -17.49 -7.21
C MET A 395 10.90 -16.70 -8.19
N SER A 396 10.26 -15.85 -9.00
CA SER A 396 10.94 -14.99 -9.99
C SER A 396 11.90 -14.00 -9.33
N ILE A 397 11.49 -13.40 -8.18
CA ILE A 397 12.37 -12.53 -7.40
C ILE A 397 13.60 -13.31 -6.92
N GLY A 398 13.43 -14.56 -6.43
CA GLY A 398 14.52 -15.39 -5.95
C GLY A 398 15.50 -15.79 -7.05
N GLU A 399 15.02 -16.13 -8.25
CA GLU A 399 15.86 -16.44 -9.42
C GLU A 399 16.70 -15.23 -9.84
N LYS A 400 16.07 -14.05 -9.93
CA LYS A 400 16.76 -12.80 -10.23
C LYS A 400 17.76 -12.42 -9.15
N ALA A 401 17.43 -12.62 -7.88
CA ALA A 401 18.33 -12.33 -6.77
C ALA A 401 19.64 -13.14 -6.84
N LYS A 402 19.58 -14.41 -7.25
CA LYS A 402 20.79 -15.24 -7.47
C LYS A 402 21.70 -14.66 -8.55
N LEU A 403 21.13 -14.10 -9.64
CA LEU A 403 21.87 -13.51 -10.75
C LEU A 403 22.41 -12.12 -10.40
N LEU A 404 21.62 -11.30 -9.73
CA LEU A 404 21.93 -9.91 -9.41
C LEU A 404 22.88 -9.77 -8.20
N LYS A 405 23.00 -10.79 -7.36
CA LYS A 405 23.88 -10.83 -6.18
C LYS A 405 23.76 -9.55 -5.32
N PRO A 406 22.60 -9.28 -4.73
CA PRO A 406 22.43 -8.11 -3.85
C PRO A 406 23.18 -8.27 -2.53
N ASP A 407 23.51 -7.15 -1.89
CA ASP A 407 24.04 -7.12 -0.51
C ASP A 407 22.92 -7.24 0.54
N LEU A 408 21.70 -6.81 0.19
CA LEU A 408 20.52 -6.87 1.10
C LEU A 408 19.21 -6.94 0.34
N LEU A 409 18.18 -7.43 1.04
CA LEU A 409 16.80 -7.35 0.60
C LEU A 409 16.04 -6.34 1.47
N ILE A 410 15.08 -5.62 0.88
CA ILE A 410 14.19 -4.67 1.56
C ILE A 410 12.75 -4.98 1.16
N GLY A 411 11.89 -5.29 2.13
CA GLY A 411 10.48 -5.61 1.88
C GLY A 411 9.83 -6.38 3.02
N ASN A 412 8.69 -6.98 2.77
CA ASN A 412 7.91 -7.69 3.77
C ASN A 412 8.49 -9.09 4.13
N SER A 413 7.87 -9.75 5.12
CA SER A 413 8.33 -11.04 5.63
C SER A 413 8.38 -12.18 4.61
N LYS A 414 7.66 -12.09 3.50
CA LYS A 414 7.62 -13.16 2.50
C LYS A 414 8.97 -13.41 1.82
N GLY A 415 9.84 -12.40 1.73
CA GLY A 415 11.19 -12.54 1.18
C GLY A 415 12.21 -13.21 2.10
N TYR A 416 11.84 -13.59 3.34
CA TYR A 416 12.76 -14.20 4.29
C TYR A 416 13.46 -15.46 3.74
N GLY A 417 12.74 -16.31 3.01
CA GLY A 417 13.31 -17.50 2.39
C GLY A 417 14.47 -17.16 1.44
N ILE A 418 14.27 -16.17 0.57
CA ILE A 418 15.29 -15.70 -0.39
C ILE A 418 16.52 -15.15 0.35
N ALA A 419 16.31 -14.28 1.35
CA ALA A 419 17.39 -13.69 2.13
C ALA A 419 18.23 -14.77 2.83
N ARG A 420 17.56 -15.77 3.44
CA ARG A 420 18.20 -16.90 4.08
C ARG A 420 19.01 -17.76 3.11
N ASP A 421 18.44 -18.08 1.95
CA ASP A 421 19.10 -18.92 0.94
C ASP A 421 20.34 -18.25 0.36
N LEU A 422 20.34 -16.91 0.26
CA LEU A 422 21.48 -16.12 -0.20
C LEU A 422 22.44 -15.73 0.93
N GLY A 423 22.07 -15.96 2.19
CA GLY A 423 22.90 -15.58 3.34
C GLY A 423 23.06 -14.07 3.49
N ILE A 424 22.06 -13.26 3.14
CA ILE A 424 22.11 -11.79 3.18
C ILE A 424 21.03 -11.21 4.11
N PRO A 425 21.20 -9.98 4.63
CA PRO A 425 20.23 -9.36 5.51
C PRO A 425 18.89 -9.03 4.79
N LEU A 426 17.81 -9.10 5.56
CA LEU A 426 16.47 -8.63 5.17
C LEU A 426 16.03 -7.49 6.08
N VAL A 427 15.93 -6.28 5.53
CA VAL A 427 15.30 -5.13 6.20
C VAL A 427 13.80 -5.17 5.94
N ARG A 428 13.01 -5.33 7.01
CA ARG A 428 11.56 -5.48 6.90
C ARG A 428 10.87 -4.14 6.86
N VAL A 429 10.07 -3.93 5.80
CA VAL A 429 9.19 -2.77 5.58
C VAL A 429 7.90 -3.25 4.92
N GLY A 430 6.85 -2.42 4.96
CA GLY A 430 5.57 -2.68 4.29
C GLY A 430 4.74 -3.77 4.95
N PHE A 431 3.89 -4.43 4.17
CA PHE A 431 2.91 -5.40 4.62
C PHE A 431 2.99 -6.71 3.80
N PRO A 432 2.84 -7.91 4.40
CA PRO A 432 2.72 -8.18 5.82
C PRO A 432 4.08 -8.44 6.52
N ILE A 433 4.20 -8.02 7.77
CA ILE A 433 5.30 -8.43 8.64
C ILE A 433 4.72 -9.34 9.73
N HIS A 434 4.94 -10.64 9.61
CA HIS A 434 4.38 -11.65 10.50
C HIS A 434 5.44 -12.44 11.28
N ASP A 435 6.71 -12.31 10.92
CA ASP A 435 7.85 -12.98 11.54
C ASP A 435 8.63 -12.06 12.51
N ARG A 436 8.10 -10.88 12.79
CA ARG A 436 8.62 -9.92 13.79
C ARG A 436 7.45 -9.26 14.52
N ILE A 437 7.74 -8.70 15.69
CA ILE A 437 6.81 -7.86 16.46
C ILE A 437 6.99 -6.41 16.05
N GLY A 438 5.89 -5.64 16.02
CA GLY A 438 5.90 -4.21 15.75
C GLY A 438 5.97 -3.83 14.27
N GLY A 439 5.52 -4.70 13.36
CA GLY A 439 5.39 -4.36 11.94
C GLY A 439 4.55 -3.10 11.70
N GLN A 440 3.45 -2.97 12.42
CA GLN A 440 2.55 -1.81 12.35
C GLN A 440 3.13 -0.52 12.96
N ARG A 441 4.23 -0.64 13.71
CA ARG A 441 4.93 0.48 14.37
C ARG A 441 6.20 0.91 13.67
N ILE A 442 6.48 0.39 12.49
CA ILE A 442 7.58 0.87 11.67
C ILE A 442 7.18 2.21 11.08
N LEU A 443 7.88 3.27 11.46
CA LEU A 443 7.71 4.59 10.89
C LEU A 443 8.54 4.69 9.60
N HIS A 444 7.87 5.06 8.50
CA HIS A 444 8.50 5.23 7.20
C HIS A 444 8.55 6.70 6.78
N LEU A 445 7.48 7.46 7.09
CA LEU A 445 7.22 8.78 6.52
C LEU A 445 8.00 9.89 7.26
N GLY A 446 8.27 10.95 6.51
CA GLY A 446 8.90 12.16 7.01
C GLY A 446 10.38 11.97 7.37
N TYR A 447 11.00 13.02 7.87
CA TYR A 447 12.44 12.98 8.24
C TYR A 447 12.72 11.97 9.33
N ARG A 448 11.85 11.89 10.37
CA ARG A 448 11.99 10.95 11.49
C ARG A 448 11.85 9.50 11.04
N GLY A 449 10.88 9.20 10.17
CA GLY A 449 10.70 7.85 9.62
C GLY A 449 11.86 7.46 8.72
N THR A 450 12.27 8.35 7.85
CA THR A 450 13.44 8.15 6.99
C THR A 450 14.70 7.88 7.79
N GLN A 451 14.95 8.60 8.89
CA GLN A 451 16.10 8.34 9.77
C GLN A 451 16.04 6.94 10.38
N GLN A 452 14.88 6.52 10.88
CA GLN A 452 14.72 5.18 11.42
C GLN A 452 14.95 4.08 10.36
N LEU A 453 14.52 4.31 9.12
CA LEU A 453 14.78 3.39 8.01
C LEU A 453 16.27 3.34 7.67
N PHE A 454 16.93 4.49 7.62
CA PHE A 454 18.37 4.59 7.38
C PHE A 454 19.17 3.81 8.44
N ASP A 455 18.89 4.04 9.72
CA ASP A 455 19.54 3.34 10.83
C ASP A 455 19.34 1.82 10.73
N ARG A 456 18.13 1.36 10.39
CA ARG A 456 17.83 -0.07 10.20
C ARG A 456 18.64 -0.68 9.04
N ILE A 457 18.78 0.04 7.93
CA ILE A 457 19.53 -0.40 6.76
C ILE A 457 21.02 -0.50 7.10
N VAL A 458 21.59 0.56 7.67
CA VAL A 458 23.00 0.61 8.06
C VAL A 458 23.33 -0.49 9.07
N ASN A 459 22.53 -0.60 10.14
CA ASN A 459 22.74 -1.58 11.19
C ASN A 459 22.61 -3.02 10.70
N ALA A 460 21.69 -3.31 9.77
CA ALA A 460 21.58 -4.64 9.17
C ALA A 460 22.86 -5.02 8.37
N LEU A 461 23.44 -4.06 7.65
CA LEU A 461 24.69 -4.27 6.90
C LEU A 461 25.90 -4.43 7.84
N LEU A 462 25.94 -3.63 8.93
CA LEU A 462 27.00 -3.74 9.94
C LEU A 462 26.95 -5.07 10.70
N GLU A 463 25.75 -5.48 11.14
CA GLU A 463 25.53 -6.78 11.80
C GLU A 463 25.98 -7.94 10.90
N TYR A 464 25.58 -7.89 9.62
CA TYR A 464 26.00 -8.89 8.64
C TYR A 464 27.52 -8.93 8.47
N LYS A 465 28.17 -7.76 8.35
CA LYS A 465 29.63 -7.66 8.27
C LYS A 465 30.31 -8.25 9.49
N GLN A 466 29.81 -7.97 10.70
CA GLN A 466 30.36 -8.50 11.96
C GLN A 466 30.22 -10.02 12.05
N GLN A 467 29.08 -10.59 11.60
CA GLN A 467 28.82 -12.03 11.62
C GLN A 467 29.62 -12.81 10.59
N THR A 468 30.00 -12.18 9.48
CA THR A 468 30.68 -12.86 8.36
C THR A 468 32.16 -12.55 8.25
N ALA A 469 32.72 -11.64 9.06
CA ALA A 469 34.14 -11.31 9.06
C ALA A 469 34.96 -12.45 9.64
N GLU A 470 36.02 -12.85 8.92
CA GLU A 470 36.95 -13.92 9.35
C GLU A 470 37.69 -13.58 10.65
N ILE A 471 37.99 -12.31 10.87
CA ILE A 471 38.75 -11.81 12.03
C ILE A 471 37.76 -11.09 12.94
N GLY A 472 36.81 -11.74 13.54
CA GLY A 472 35.90 -11.13 14.49
C GLY A 472 35.72 -9.60 14.41
N TYR A 473 34.94 -9.01 15.27
CA TYR A 473 34.77 -7.56 15.31
C TYR A 473 36.08 -6.86 15.68
N SER A 474 36.67 -6.11 14.78
CA SER A 474 37.65 -5.08 15.09
C SER A 474 37.03 -3.71 14.80
N TYR A 475 37.49 -2.68 15.48
CA TYR A 475 37.00 -1.32 15.37
C TYR A 475 36.59 -0.91 13.95
N MET A 476 35.46 -0.27 13.86
CA MET A 476 34.95 0.32 12.63
C MET A 476 35.86 1.44 12.13
#